data_fad8cb41103f4051ef0f4bc7270da527
#
_entry.id   fad8cb41103f4051ef0f4bc7270da527
#
_cell.length_a   1.000
_cell.length_b   1.000
_cell.length_c   1.000
_cell.angle_alpha   90.00
_cell.angle_beta   90.00
_cell.angle_gamma   90.00
#
_symmetry.space_group_name_H-M   'P 1'
#
loop_
_entity.id
_entity.type
_entity.pdbx_description
1 polymer ?
#
loop_
_entity_poly.entity_id
_entity_poly.type
_entity_poly.pdbx_seq_one_letter_code
_entity_poly.pdbx_strand_id
1 'polypeptide(L)'
;MAEFMTGMKRTDYCGDLRIGDVGREVTVCGWVQRCRDLGQLIFIDLRDRTGIVQLAFNDKTDKEIFDKAFSCRSEFVLAAKGVVCERSSKNSEIPTGDIEVVVNDMRVLSKAQTPPFEIVDDTNTNEELRLKYRYLDLRRRPLLNNLMMRSKIAKVARDYFHDNGFVEIETPMMIKSTPEGARDYLVPSRIHNGKFYALPQSPQIYKQLLMLSGFDRYIQLARCFRDEDLRADRQPEFTQIDMELSFVDVDEILEINEGFFKKLFKEVLNIDLEEHFQRMTYKEAMESYGSDKPDIRFDMKIQDISDLVKNCGFSVFTSAIENGGSVRAIVAKNASSVYTRKEIDKLTEYAKGIGAKGLAYVRWVDEPNASFKKFMSEEELSAIYERLGAEKGDVILIVADKNSTVLSTLGALRLVVAKRLDIIPDVFKFLWIVDFPFFEYDEESGEWLAMHHPFTMPKEECLQYLDTDPSKVIAKAYDLTLNGVELSSGSMRITDYELQQKMFKALKLTDEEIEAKFGFLVEAYKYGAPPHGGMGIGLDRVTMLMCKADSLRDVTAFPKVQNASELMSACPAEVDDESLEVLGIKVVNKED
;
A
#
# COMPACT_ATOMS: atom_id res chain seq x y z
N MET A 1 32.32 -23.76 22.70
CA MET A 1 31.19 -23.17 23.41
C MET A 1 31.07 -21.73 22.97
N ALA A 2 29.85 -21.11 23.03
CA ALA A 2 29.69 -19.71 22.80
C ALA A 2 30.37 -18.88 23.90
N GLU A 3 30.99 -17.77 23.53
CA GLU A 3 31.61 -16.83 24.48
C GLU A 3 30.60 -15.75 24.89
N PHE A 4 30.82 -15.07 26.00
CA PHE A 4 29.87 -14.09 26.55
C PHE A 4 30.36 -12.66 26.31
N MET A 5 29.41 -11.72 26.22
CA MET A 5 29.68 -10.28 26.11
C MET A 5 30.26 -9.64 27.38
N THR A 6 30.29 -10.35 28.51
CA THR A 6 30.77 -9.83 29.80
C THR A 6 32.13 -9.16 29.68
N GLY A 7 32.24 -7.88 30.02
CA GLY A 7 33.48 -7.11 29.91
C GLY A 7 33.80 -6.56 28.50
N MET A 8 32.97 -6.83 27.51
CA MET A 8 33.12 -6.30 26.16
C MET A 8 31.79 -5.61 25.75
N LYS A 9 31.77 -4.29 25.67
CA LYS A 9 30.59 -3.49 25.33
C LYS A 9 30.78 -2.91 23.93
N ARG A 10 29.75 -3.04 23.05
CA ARG A 10 29.76 -2.36 21.76
C ARG A 10 29.89 -0.84 21.97
N THR A 11 30.83 -0.21 21.28
CA THR A 11 31.03 1.25 21.28
C THR A 11 30.47 1.88 20.01
N ASP A 12 30.60 1.20 18.87
CA ASP A 12 30.24 1.74 17.56
C ASP A 12 29.51 0.69 16.72
N TYR A 13 28.70 1.16 15.76
CA TYR A 13 28.13 0.30 14.72
C TYR A 13 29.10 0.15 13.55
N CYS A 14 29.00 -1.00 12.85
CA CYS A 14 29.93 -1.34 11.76
C CYS A 14 29.91 -0.31 10.63
N GLY A 15 28.73 0.09 10.19
CA GLY A 15 28.54 0.99 9.04
C GLY A 15 28.76 2.46 9.35
N ASP A 16 28.94 2.85 10.60
CA ASP A 16 29.06 4.28 11.00
C ASP A 16 30.51 4.78 11.01
N LEU A 17 31.48 3.85 11.04
CA LEU A 17 32.91 4.19 11.08
C LEU A 17 33.39 4.83 9.76
N ARG A 18 34.29 5.84 9.88
CA ARG A 18 34.82 6.62 8.75
C ARG A 18 36.32 6.86 8.92
N ILE A 19 36.95 7.44 7.91
CA ILE A 19 38.38 7.80 7.92
C ILE A 19 38.75 8.72 9.10
N GLY A 20 37.82 9.54 9.57
CA GLY A 20 38.04 10.39 10.76
C GLY A 20 38.15 9.64 12.09
N ASP A 21 37.82 8.34 12.09
CA ASP A 21 37.91 7.48 13.28
C ASP A 21 39.25 6.74 13.38
N VAL A 22 40.15 6.92 12.43
CA VAL A 22 41.48 6.30 12.44
C VAL A 22 42.24 6.62 13.73
N GLY A 23 42.79 5.57 14.36
CA GLY A 23 43.47 5.65 15.66
C GLY A 23 42.53 5.44 16.87
N ARG A 24 41.21 5.45 16.72
CA ARG A 24 40.28 5.13 17.80
C ARG A 24 40.24 3.62 18.08
N GLU A 25 40.19 3.23 19.35
CA GLU A 25 39.86 1.89 19.77
C GLU A 25 38.33 1.76 19.78
N VAL A 26 37.80 0.76 19.08
CA VAL A 26 36.37 0.49 18.95
C VAL A 26 36.03 -0.97 19.25
N THR A 27 34.80 -1.22 19.69
CA THR A 27 34.21 -2.55 19.79
C THR A 27 32.98 -2.61 18.90
N VAL A 28 33.06 -3.44 17.85
CA VAL A 28 31.97 -3.68 16.89
C VAL A 28 31.41 -5.08 17.07
N CYS A 29 30.10 -5.24 16.83
CA CYS A 29 29.39 -6.52 16.96
C CYS A 29 28.49 -6.74 15.74
N GLY A 30 28.46 -7.96 15.23
CA GLY A 30 27.64 -8.26 14.06
C GLY A 30 27.75 -9.71 13.60
N TRP A 31 27.29 -9.93 12.39
CA TRP A 31 27.34 -11.21 11.69
C TRP A 31 28.49 -11.22 10.67
N VAL A 32 29.21 -12.34 10.59
CA VAL A 32 30.20 -12.54 9.53
C VAL A 32 29.50 -12.67 8.19
N GLN A 33 29.68 -11.70 7.31
CA GLN A 33 29.18 -11.80 5.95
C GLN A 33 30.14 -12.63 5.08
N ARG A 34 31.43 -12.36 5.20
CA ARG A 34 32.47 -13.05 4.44
C ARG A 34 33.76 -13.16 5.26
N CYS A 35 34.42 -14.30 5.18
CA CYS A 35 35.76 -14.51 5.71
C CYS A 35 36.73 -14.85 4.55
N ARG A 36 37.88 -14.19 4.51
CA ARG A 36 38.92 -14.39 3.51
C ARG A 36 40.22 -14.70 4.22
N ASP A 37 40.75 -15.90 3.99
CA ASP A 37 42.05 -16.34 4.48
C ASP A 37 43.08 -16.22 3.36
N LEU A 38 44.14 -15.44 3.60
CA LEU A 38 45.27 -15.23 2.71
C LEU A 38 46.59 -15.76 3.34
N GLY A 39 46.47 -16.72 4.23
CA GLY A 39 47.59 -17.37 4.93
C GLY A 39 47.99 -16.61 6.19
N GLN A 40 48.81 -15.58 6.08
CA GLN A 40 49.24 -14.75 7.22
C GLN A 40 48.33 -13.56 7.51
N LEU A 41 47.28 -13.40 6.72
CA LEU A 41 46.27 -12.32 6.83
C LEU A 41 44.90 -12.93 6.73
N ILE A 42 44.03 -12.60 7.69
CA ILE A 42 42.60 -12.93 7.64
C ILE A 42 41.83 -11.64 7.62
N PHE A 43 40.83 -11.56 6.73
CA PHE A 43 39.87 -10.47 6.67
C PHE A 43 38.46 -11.01 6.89
N ILE A 44 37.72 -10.38 7.81
CA ILE A 44 36.32 -10.69 8.06
C ILE A 44 35.49 -9.44 7.78
N ASP A 45 34.56 -9.53 6.84
CA ASP A 45 33.55 -8.51 6.62
C ASP A 45 32.45 -8.74 7.66
N LEU A 46 32.41 -7.88 8.68
CA LEU A 46 31.41 -7.92 9.75
C LEU A 46 30.25 -6.99 9.43
N ARG A 47 29.05 -7.53 9.44
CA ARG A 47 27.80 -6.80 9.10
C ARG A 47 26.93 -6.59 10.31
N ASP A 48 26.41 -5.37 10.46
CA ASP A 48 25.28 -5.06 11.34
C ASP A 48 24.19 -4.28 10.60
N ARG A 49 23.24 -3.70 11.34
CA ARG A 49 22.10 -2.97 10.74
C ARG A 49 22.51 -1.69 9.99
N THR A 50 23.67 -1.12 10.26
CA THR A 50 24.13 0.13 9.64
C THR A 50 25.02 -0.10 8.43
N GLY A 51 25.63 -1.28 8.33
CA GLY A 51 26.49 -1.61 7.22
C GLY A 51 27.53 -2.68 7.54
N ILE A 52 28.66 -2.61 6.85
CA ILE A 52 29.75 -3.58 6.92
C ILE A 52 31.03 -2.85 7.30
N VAL A 53 31.87 -3.49 8.13
CA VAL A 53 33.24 -3.07 8.36
C VAL A 53 34.18 -4.26 8.17
N GLN A 54 35.36 -4.04 7.60
CA GLN A 54 36.40 -5.06 7.51
C GLN A 54 37.14 -5.16 8.85
N LEU A 55 37.22 -6.37 9.40
CA LEU A 55 38.12 -6.74 10.49
C LEU A 55 39.40 -7.31 9.87
N ALA A 56 40.56 -6.89 10.35
CA ALA A 56 41.87 -7.35 9.87
C ALA A 56 42.63 -8.04 10.99
N PHE A 57 43.18 -9.20 10.66
CA PHE A 57 44.04 -10.02 11.53
C PHE A 57 45.35 -10.28 10.77
N ASN A 58 46.48 -10.04 11.41
CA ASN A 58 47.80 -10.14 10.80
C ASN A 58 48.79 -10.86 11.71
N ASP A 59 50.07 -10.88 11.34
CA ASP A 59 51.17 -11.51 12.06
C ASP A 59 51.43 -10.97 13.48
N LYS A 60 50.88 -9.80 13.81
CA LYS A 60 50.93 -9.19 15.14
C LYS A 60 49.71 -9.54 16.00
N THR A 61 48.69 -10.16 15.42
CA THR A 61 47.50 -10.60 16.17
C THR A 61 47.86 -11.79 17.05
N ASP A 62 47.40 -11.78 18.31
CA ASP A 62 47.56 -12.91 19.22
C ASP A 62 47.14 -14.22 18.55
N LYS A 63 47.89 -15.28 18.75
CA LYS A 63 47.69 -16.56 18.08
C LYS A 63 46.30 -17.15 18.36
N GLU A 64 45.83 -17.04 19.59
CA GLU A 64 44.47 -17.55 19.95
C GLU A 64 43.39 -16.80 19.20
N ILE A 65 43.52 -15.48 19.08
CA ILE A 65 42.57 -14.61 18.32
C ILE A 65 42.65 -14.92 16.83
N PHE A 66 43.86 -15.13 16.29
CA PHE A 66 44.05 -15.48 14.89
C PHE A 66 43.44 -16.86 14.55
N ASP A 67 43.62 -17.86 15.41
CA ASP A 67 43.02 -19.18 15.25
C ASP A 67 41.48 -19.14 15.36
N LYS A 68 40.95 -18.29 16.23
CA LYS A 68 39.49 -18.01 16.29
C LYS A 68 38.98 -17.40 14.97
N ALA A 69 39.67 -16.39 14.44
CA ALA A 69 39.32 -15.76 13.16
C ALA A 69 39.34 -16.76 12.00
N PHE A 70 40.35 -17.62 11.94
CA PHE A 70 40.45 -18.70 10.96
C PHE A 70 39.28 -19.69 11.02
N SER A 71 38.76 -19.94 12.21
CA SER A 71 37.60 -20.82 12.42
C SER A 71 36.27 -20.22 12.04
N CYS A 72 36.19 -18.91 11.82
CA CYS A 72 34.92 -18.20 11.51
C CYS A 72 34.35 -18.64 10.17
N ARG A 73 33.01 -18.70 10.11
CA ARG A 73 32.23 -19.00 8.91
C ARG A 73 31.12 -17.95 8.77
N SER A 74 30.49 -17.92 7.59
CA SER A 74 29.37 -17.02 7.32
C SER A 74 28.30 -17.12 8.39
N GLU A 75 27.73 -15.98 8.74
CA GLU A 75 26.66 -15.78 9.73
C GLU A 75 27.05 -16.11 11.19
N PHE A 76 28.34 -16.42 11.51
CA PHE A 76 28.78 -16.42 12.90
C PHE A 76 28.56 -15.02 13.50
N VAL A 77 28.19 -14.97 14.77
CA VAL A 77 28.02 -13.71 15.51
C VAL A 77 29.30 -13.42 16.30
N LEU A 78 29.87 -12.26 16.01
CA LEU A 78 31.16 -11.84 16.64
C LEU A 78 30.99 -10.55 17.42
N ALA A 79 31.81 -10.40 18.46
CA ALA A 79 32.23 -9.13 19.01
C ALA A 79 33.74 -8.99 18.82
N ALA A 80 34.18 -7.90 18.20
CA ALA A 80 35.59 -7.64 17.92
C ALA A 80 35.98 -6.26 18.44
N LYS A 81 37.06 -6.21 19.21
CA LYS A 81 37.67 -4.99 19.72
C LYS A 81 39.01 -4.78 19.01
N GLY A 82 39.26 -3.56 18.57
CA GLY A 82 40.49 -3.25 17.85
C GLY A 82 40.61 -1.75 17.54
N VAL A 83 41.66 -1.41 16.80
CA VAL A 83 41.93 -0.03 16.41
C VAL A 83 41.53 0.19 14.95
N VAL A 84 40.83 1.29 14.70
CA VAL A 84 40.47 1.70 13.35
C VAL A 84 41.75 2.17 12.62
N CYS A 85 42.02 1.57 11.47
CA CYS A 85 43.15 1.89 10.62
C CYS A 85 42.72 2.20 9.20
N GLU A 86 43.52 2.96 8.46
CA GLU A 86 43.32 3.16 7.03
C GLU A 86 43.68 1.87 6.27
N ARG A 87 42.80 1.46 5.33
CA ARG A 87 43.05 0.28 4.50
C ARG A 87 44.16 0.54 3.47
N SER A 88 45.01 -0.43 3.30
CA SER A 88 46.02 -0.43 2.21
C SER A 88 45.37 -0.53 0.82
N SER A 89 44.25 -1.25 0.71
CA SER A 89 43.45 -1.39 -0.52
C SER A 89 42.04 -0.91 -0.24
N LYS A 90 41.72 0.30 -0.72
CA LYS A 90 40.44 0.94 -0.52
C LYS A 90 39.33 0.29 -1.36
N ASN A 91 38.10 0.27 -0.84
CA ASN A 91 36.91 -0.22 -1.53
C ASN A 91 35.85 0.88 -1.61
N SER A 92 35.67 1.46 -2.77
CA SER A 92 34.67 2.53 -3.02
C SER A 92 33.22 2.07 -3.02
N GLU A 93 32.95 0.76 -3.01
CA GLU A 93 31.56 0.21 -3.05
C GLU A 93 30.86 0.29 -1.71
N ILE A 94 31.59 0.46 -0.59
CA ILE A 94 31.01 0.57 0.74
C ILE A 94 31.49 1.84 1.46
N PRO A 95 30.64 2.50 2.26
CA PRO A 95 30.98 3.75 2.96
C PRO A 95 32.16 3.65 3.93
N THR A 96 32.46 2.44 4.43
CA THR A 96 33.57 2.12 5.33
C THR A 96 34.81 1.62 4.60
N GLY A 97 34.82 1.68 3.28
CA GLY A 97 35.83 1.04 2.45
C GLY A 97 37.22 1.67 2.52
N ASP A 98 37.38 2.85 3.12
CA ASP A 98 38.67 3.47 3.38
C ASP A 98 39.34 2.97 4.66
N ILE A 99 38.60 2.28 5.55
CA ILE A 99 39.08 1.88 6.87
C ILE A 99 38.89 0.37 7.12
N GLU A 100 39.64 -0.13 8.06
CA GLU A 100 39.50 -1.46 8.64
C GLU A 100 39.74 -1.39 10.16
N VAL A 101 39.28 -2.40 10.89
CA VAL A 101 39.54 -2.54 12.32
C VAL A 101 40.61 -3.63 12.48
N VAL A 102 41.80 -3.23 12.94
CA VAL A 102 42.86 -4.18 13.31
C VAL A 102 42.53 -4.72 14.69
N VAL A 103 42.18 -6.01 14.75
CA VAL A 103 41.58 -6.64 15.92
C VAL A 103 42.64 -7.06 16.94
N ASN A 104 42.45 -6.73 18.21
CA ASN A 104 43.26 -7.11 19.35
C ASN A 104 42.54 -7.98 20.39
N ASP A 105 41.21 -8.05 20.35
CA ASP A 105 40.39 -9.00 21.13
C ASP A 105 39.14 -9.39 20.32
N MET A 106 38.75 -10.64 20.37
CA MET A 106 37.58 -11.14 19.64
C MET A 106 36.88 -12.26 20.39
N ARG A 107 35.56 -12.26 20.33
CA ARG A 107 34.69 -13.32 20.86
C ARG A 107 33.76 -13.87 19.80
N VAL A 108 33.60 -15.18 19.77
CA VAL A 108 32.60 -15.88 19.00
C VAL A 108 31.38 -16.07 19.87
N LEU A 109 30.41 -15.15 19.74
CA LEU A 109 29.20 -15.14 20.56
C LEU A 109 28.23 -16.26 20.18
N SER A 110 28.17 -16.59 18.89
CA SER A 110 27.36 -17.69 18.40
C SER A 110 27.92 -18.22 17.09
N LYS A 111 27.92 -19.53 16.96
CA LYS A 111 28.22 -20.22 15.70
C LYS A 111 26.91 -20.40 14.92
N ALA A 112 26.96 -20.31 13.60
CA ALA A 112 25.85 -20.56 12.70
C ALA A 112 26.04 -21.88 11.95
N GLN A 113 24.94 -22.53 11.64
CA GLN A 113 24.89 -23.53 10.58
C GLN A 113 24.89 -22.83 9.21
N THR A 114 25.15 -23.55 8.14
CA THR A 114 25.01 -23.02 6.79
C THR A 114 23.57 -22.57 6.55
N PRO A 115 23.33 -21.30 6.23
CA PRO A 115 21.97 -20.82 5.96
C PRO A 115 21.33 -21.55 4.79
N PRO A 116 19.99 -21.68 4.76
CA PRO A 116 19.27 -22.33 3.66
C PRO A 116 19.34 -21.58 2.33
N PHE A 117 19.77 -20.31 2.37
CA PHE A 117 20.08 -19.48 1.21
C PHE A 117 21.16 -18.46 1.57
N GLU A 118 21.84 -17.94 0.57
CA GLU A 118 22.85 -16.89 0.75
C GLU A 118 22.19 -15.54 1.07
N ILE A 119 22.71 -14.85 2.10
CA ILE A 119 22.20 -13.55 2.54
C ILE A 119 22.91 -12.45 1.76
N VAL A 120 22.41 -12.18 0.56
CA VAL A 120 22.91 -11.15 -0.38
C VAL A 120 21.77 -10.26 -0.83
N ASP A 121 22.09 -9.01 -1.20
CA ASP A 121 21.08 -8.00 -1.54
C ASP A 121 20.33 -8.38 -2.82
N ASP A 122 21.02 -8.87 -3.84
CA ASP A 122 20.41 -9.39 -5.07
C ASP A 122 20.37 -10.93 -4.99
N THR A 123 19.18 -11.48 -4.76
CA THR A 123 18.98 -12.92 -4.59
C THR A 123 17.89 -13.44 -5.53
N ASN A 124 18.17 -14.59 -6.15
CA ASN A 124 17.20 -15.35 -6.94
C ASN A 124 16.48 -16.44 -6.11
N THR A 125 16.64 -16.42 -4.78
CA THR A 125 15.99 -17.39 -3.89
C THR A 125 14.48 -17.24 -3.94
N ASN A 126 13.77 -18.36 -4.04
CA ASN A 126 12.30 -18.40 -4.04
C ASN A 126 11.74 -17.65 -2.81
N GLU A 127 10.67 -16.87 -3.03
CA GLU A 127 10.02 -16.06 -2.00
C GLU A 127 9.53 -16.93 -0.82
N GLU A 128 8.94 -18.10 -1.07
CA GLU A 128 8.44 -18.98 -0.02
C GLU A 128 9.56 -19.43 0.94
N LEU A 129 10.74 -19.80 0.40
CA LEU A 129 11.89 -20.16 1.23
C LEU A 129 12.38 -18.97 2.05
N ARG A 130 12.42 -17.77 1.47
CA ARG A 130 12.76 -16.53 2.18
C ARG A 130 11.76 -16.19 3.27
N LEU A 131 10.47 -16.36 3.03
CA LEU A 131 9.40 -16.13 4.02
C LEU A 131 9.43 -17.18 5.14
N LYS A 132 9.75 -18.44 4.82
CA LYS A 132 9.94 -19.49 5.85
C LYS A 132 11.09 -19.17 6.81
N TYR A 133 12.16 -18.59 6.30
CA TYR A 133 13.31 -18.16 7.10
C TYR A 133 13.40 -16.63 7.16
N ARG A 134 12.27 -15.97 7.37
CA ARG A 134 12.13 -14.51 7.27
C ARG A 134 13.14 -13.73 8.11
N TYR A 135 13.51 -14.23 9.28
CA TYR A 135 14.54 -13.63 10.14
C TYR A 135 15.95 -13.62 9.50
N LEU A 136 16.24 -14.50 8.53
CA LEU A 136 17.46 -14.44 7.72
C LEU A 136 17.30 -13.46 6.56
N ASP A 137 16.14 -13.48 5.87
CA ASP A 137 15.84 -12.58 4.77
C ASP A 137 15.88 -11.11 5.21
N LEU A 138 15.42 -10.82 6.43
CA LEU A 138 15.47 -9.48 7.05
C LEU A 138 16.89 -8.97 7.32
N ARG A 139 17.93 -9.81 7.23
CA ARG A 139 19.33 -9.38 7.29
C ARG A 139 19.81 -8.74 6.00
N ARG A 140 19.09 -8.91 4.88
CA ARG A 140 19.39 -8.29 3.59
C ARG A 140 19.08 -6.80 3.64
N ARG A 141 19.98 -5.98 3.08
CA ARG A 141 19.84 -4.51 3.11
C ARG A 141 18.53 -3.98 2.54
N PRO A 142 18.01 -4.45 1.39
CA PRO A 142 16.77 -3.92 0.84
C PRO A 142 15.62 -3.99 1.84
N LEU A 143 15.39 -5.16 2.47
CA LEU A 143 14.31 -5.32 3.45
C LEU A 143 14.58 -4.57 4.75
N LEU A 144 15.83 -4.61 5.23
CA LEU A 144 16.23 -3.85 6.40
C LEU A 144 15.97 -2.35 6.21
N ASN A 145 16.37 -1.79 5.06
CA ASN A 145 16.18 -0.39 4.73
C ASN A 145 14.68 -0.02 4.65
N ASN A 146 13.86 -0.90 4.08
CA ASN A 146 12.41 -0.71 4.01
C ASN A 146 11.79 -0.60 5.43
N LEU A 147 12.19 -1.48 6.35
CA LEU A 147 11.71 -1.41 7.74
C LEU A 147 12.25 -0.19 8.50
N MET A 148 13.50 0.21 8.25
CA MET A 148 14.06 1.45 8.79
C MET A 148 13.32 2.67 8.24
N MET A 149 12.96 2.67 6.94
CA MET A 149 12.11 3.69 6.32
C MET A 149 10.74 3.75 7.00
N ARG A 150 10.08 2.61 7.17
CA ARG A 150 8.80 2.50 7.88
C ARG A 150 8.86 3.13 9.29
N SER A 151 9.93 2.86 10.02
CA SER A 151 10.16 3.43 11.35
C SER A 151 10.30 4.96 11.31
N LYS A 152 11.01 5.50 10.31
CA LYS A 152 11.12 6.96 10.12
C LYS A 152 9.79 7.59 9.78
N ILE A 153 9.02 6.98 8.88
CA ILE A 153 7.67 7.45 8.51
C ILE A 153 6.77 7.54 9.74
N ALA A 154 6.75 6.48 10.56
CA ALA A 154 5.97 6.44 11.80
C ALA A 154 6.39 7.54 12.79
N LYS A 155 7.70 7.81 12.89
CA LYS A 155 8.20 8.91 13.74
C LYS A 155 7.75 10.27 13.22
N VAL A 156 7.93 10.56 11.93
CA VAL A 156 7.53 11.83 11.32
C VAL A 156 6.03 12.06 11.47
N ALA A 157 5.22 11.00 11.32
CA ALA A 157 3.77 11.09 11.54
C ALA A 157 3.45 11.54 12.98
N ARG A 158 4.02 10.88 13.99
CA ARG A 158 3.81 11.28 15.39
C ARG A 158 4.25 12.71 15.65
N ASP A 159 5.45 13.07 15.21
CA ASP A 159 5.99 14.42 15.42
C ASP A 159 5.09 15.47 14.75
N TYR A 160 4.68 15.24 13.49
CA TYR A 160 3.85 16.19 12.75
C TYR A 160 2.48 16.40 13.40
N PHE A 161 1.76 15.32 13.69
CA PHE A 161 0.42 15.43 14.26
C PHE A 161 0.46 15.98 15.67
N HIS A 162 1.44 15.59 16.49
CA HIS A 162 1.64 16.18 17.82
C HIS A 162 1.89 17.70 17.75
N ASP A 163 2.78 18.16 16.86
CA ASP A 163 3.08 19.58 16.65
C ASP A 163 1.85 20.37 16.18
N ASN A 164 0.86 19.70 15.56
CA ASN A 164 -0.41 20.27 15.15
C ASN A 164 -1.56 20.07 16.16
N GLY A 165 -1.23 19.73 17.41
CA GLY A 165 -2.18 19.65 18.53
C GLY A 165 -3.01 18.37 18.59
N PHE A 166 -2.61 17.32 17.89
CA PHE A 166 -3.27 16.01 18.00
C PHE A 166 -2.81 15.26 19.25
N VAL A 167 -3.74 14.53 19.85
CA VAL A 167 -3.49 13.64 21.00
C VAL A 167 -3.48 12.20 20.50
N GLU A 168 -2.38 11.47 20.74
CA GLU A 168 -2.31 10.03 20.42
C GLU A 168 -3.07 9.25 21.50
N ILE A 169 -4.14 8.55 21.08
CA ILE A 169 -5.00 7.77 21.98
C ILE A 169 -5.18 6.37 21.41
N GLU A 170 -4.86 5.36 22.22
CA GLU A 170 -5.11 3.96 21.86
C GLU A 170 -6.58 3.59 22.05
N THR A 171 -7.14 2.91 21.07
CA THR A 171 -8.49 2.35 21.12
C THR A 171 -8.45 0.83 21.33
N PRO A 172 -9.53 0.20 21.84
CA PRO A 172 -9.54 -1.23 22.09
C PRO A 172 -9.32 -2.07 20.83
N MET A 173 -8.57 -3.17 20.97
CA MET A 173 -8.38 -4.19 19.93
C MET A 173 -9.41 -5.32 20.00
N MET A 174 -10.06 -5.52 21.13
CA MET A 174 -11.17 -6.46 21.32
C MET A 174 -12.46 -5.68 21.45
N ILE A 175 -13.20 -5.59 20.35
CA ILE A 175 -14.41 -4.75 20.26
C ILE A 175 -15.64 -5.62 19.96
N LYS A 176 -16.80 -4.99 19.91
CA LYS A 176 -18.02 -5.59 19.37
C LYS A 176 -17.90 -5.66 17.84
N SER A 177 -18.37 -6.74 17.23
CA SER A 177 -18.45 -6.83 15.76
C SER A 177 -19.30 -5.70 15.19
N THR A 178 -18.68 -4.89 14.35
CA THR A 178 -19.29 -3.75 13.65
C THR A 178 -18.75 -3.74 12.22
N PRO A 179 -19.32 -4.55 11.32
CA PRO A 179 -18.80 -4.72 9.97
C PRO A 179 -18.80 -3.39 9.21
N GLU A 180 -17.63 -3.04 8.66
CA GLU A 180 -17.35 -1.81 7.90
C GLU A 180 -17.01 -2.13 6.43
N GLY A 181 -17.55 -3.21 5.88
CA GLY A 181 -17.34 -3.64 4.49
C GLY A 181 -16.58 -4.96 4.34
N ALA A 182 -15.63 -5.27 5.23
CA ALA A 182 -14.94 -6.56 5.26
C ALA A 182 -15.59 -7.51 6.29
N ARG A 183 -15.15 -8.78 6.31
CA ARG A 183 -15.48 -9.70 7.41
C ARG A 183 -14.56 -9.43 8.60
N ASP A 184 -15.11 -9.63 9.81
CA ASP A 184 -14.38 -9.48 11.06
C ASP A 184 -13.67 -10.79 11.44
N TYR A 185 -12.46 -10.67 11.99
CA TYR A 185 -11.83 -11.75 12.75
C TYR A 185 -12.46 -11.84 14.15
N LEU A 186 -13.00 -12.99 14.50
CA LEU A 186 -13.70 -13.21 15.77
C LEU A 186 -12.80 -13.91 16.79
N VAL A 187 -12.88 -13.42 18.04
CA VAL A 187 -12.14 -13.96 19.20
C VAL A 187 -13.16 -14.44 20.23
N PRO A 188 -13.23 -15.74 20.53
CA PRO A 188 -14.21 -16.27 21.48
C PRO A 188 -13.92 -15.80 22.91
N SER A 189 -15.00 -15.54 23.69
CA SER A 189 -14.88 -15.16 25.10
C SER A 189 -14.97 -16.36 26.03
N ARG A 190 -13.93 -16.62 26.82
CA ARG A 190 -13.96 -17.67 27.84
C ARG A 190 -14.95 -17.38 28.98
N ILE A 191 -15.17 -16.10 29.30
CA ILE A 191 -16.03 -15.70 30.43
C ILE A 191 -17.51 -15.65 30.03
N HIS A 192 -17.78 -15.33 28.77
CA HIS A 192 -19.13 -15.20 28.23
C HIS A 192 -19.36 -16.24 27.14
N ASN A 193 -19.76 -17.45 27.50
CA ASN A 193 -19.98 -18.55 26.57
C ASN A 193 -20.92 -18.15 25.42
N GLY A 194 -20.54 -18.50 24.20
CA GLY A 194 -21.28 -18.17 22.98
C GLY A 194 -21.18 -16.70 22.53
N LYS A 195 -20.37 -15.89 23.22
CA LYS A 195 -20.08 -14.51 22.81
C LYS A 195 -18.66 -14.37 22.31
N PHE A 196 -18.48 -13.45 21.36
CA PHE A 196 -17.21 -13.18 20.69
C PHE A 196 -16.87 -11.69 20.76
N TYR A 197 -15.59 -11.41 20.88
CA TYR A 197 -15.01 -10.14 20.47
C TYR A 197 -14.70 -10.18 18.98
N ALA A 198 -14.60 -9.02 18.34
CA ALA A 198 -14.07 -8.88 17.00
C ALA A 198 -12.78 -8.06 17.04
N LEU A 199 -11.85 -8.35 16.13
CA LEU A 199 -10.70 -7.48 15.90
C LEU A 199 -11.13 -6.32 15.00
N PRO A 200 -10.73 -5.05 15.27
CA PRO A 200 -11.23 -3.88 14.58
C PRO A 200 -10.75 -3.80 13.13
N GLN A 201 -11.65 -3.50 12.21
CA GLN A 201 -11.31 -3.16 10.83
C GLN A 201 -10.68 -1.77 10.72
N SER A 202 -11.11 -0.86 11.60
CA SER A 202 -10.56 0.46 11.85
C SER A 202 -11.04 0.96 13.21
N PRO A 203 -10.46 2.02 13.79
CA PRO A 203 -10.97 2.63 15.02
C PRO A 203 -12.17 3.57 14.80
N GLN A 204 -12.90 3.43 13.70
CA GLN A 204 -13.91 4.38 13.20
C GLN A 204 -14.93 4.84 14.26
N ILE A 205 -15.51 3.91 15.01
CA ILE A 205 -16.52 4.25 16.02
C ILE A 205 -15.88 4.96 17.21
N TYR A 206 -14.74 4.46 17.67
CA TYR A 206 -14.08 5.00 18.86
C TYR A 206 -13.52 6.40 18.63
N LYS A 207 -12.95 6.69 17.45
CA LYS A 207 -12.46 8.03 17.15
C LYS A 207 -13.59 9.07 17.10
N GLN A 208 -14.77 8.71 16.59
CA GLN A 208 -15.96 9.56 16.66
C GLN A 208 -16.38 9.82 18.12
N LEU A 209 -16.41 8.78 18.97
CA LEU A 209 -16.69 8.95 20.41
C LEU A 209 -15.66 9.85 21.11
N LEU A 210 -14.39 9.82 20.68
CA LEU A 210 -13.36 10.72 21.20
C LEU A 210 -13.65 12.19 20.82
N MET A 211 -14.19 12.45 19.61
CA MET A 211 -14.63 13.80 19.24
C MET A 211 -15.78 14.28 20.14
N LEU A 212 -16.77 13.41 20.40
CA LEU A 212 -17.86 13.69 21.31
C LEU A 212 -17.37 13.88 22.77
N SER A 213 -16.24 13.30 23.10
CA SER A 213 -15.58 13.44 24.42
C SER A 213 -14.75 14.72 24.56
N GLY A 214 -14.66 15.55 23.51
CA GLY A 214 -13.97 16.85 23.54
C GLY A 214 -12.47 16.80 23.33
N PHE A 215 -11.93 15.75 22.71
CA PHE A 215 -10.49 15.67 22.40
C PHE A 215 -10.06 16.51 21.19
N ASP A 216 -10.99 17.00 20.39
CA ASP A 216 -10.84 17.85 19.22
C ASP A 216 -9.95 17.30 18.10
N ARG A 217 -8.77 16.77 18.40
CA ARG A 217 -7.81 16.23 17.43
C ARG A 217 -7.20 14.93 17.97
N TYR A 218 -7.56 13.84 17.32
CA TYR A 218 -7.12 12.49 17.65
C TYR A 218 -6.19 11.95 16.57
N ILE A 219 -5.17 11.20 16.98
CA ILE A 219 -4.28 10.40 16.12
C ILE A 219 -4.01 9.05 16.77
N GLN A 220 -3.83 8.02 15.95
CA GLN A 220 -3.35 6.71 16.39
C GLN A 220 -2.63 6.00 15.22
N LEU A 221 -1.51 5.34 15.50
CA LEU A 221 -0.97 4.33 14.60
C LEU A 221 -1.70 3.01 14.88
N ALA A 222 -2.88 2.86 14.29
CA ALA A 222 -3.84 1.81 14.59
C ALA A 222 -3.54 0.50 13.85
N ARG A 223 -3.54 -0.63 14.56
CA ARG A 223 -3.60 -1.95 13.93
C ARG A 223 -5.03 -2.24 13.49
N CYS A 224 -5.17 -2.63 12.24
CA CYS A 224 -6.45 -2.95 11.61
C CYS A 224 -6.41 -4.37 11.07
N PHE A 225 -7.58 -5.02 11.06
CA PHE A 225 -7.74 -6.42 10.66
C PHE A 225 -8.93 -6.57 9.71
N ARG A 226 -8.72 -7.20 8.56
CA ARG A 226 -9.78 -7.43 7.57
C ARG A 226 -9.64 -8.82 6.99
N ASP A 227 -10.68 -9.63 7.11
CA ASP A 227 -10.74 -10.95 6.49
C ASP A 227 -11.26 -10.82 5.05
N GLU A 228 -10.33 -10.55 4.14
CA GLU A 228 -10.56 -10.34 2.71
C GLU A 228 -9.58 -11.18 1.90
N ASP A 229 -9.87 -11.33 0.60
CA ASP A 229 -8.94 -11.95 -0.34
C ASP A 229 -7.65 -11.12 -0.46
N LEU A 230 -6.51 -11.80 -0.28
CA LEU A 230 -5.20 -11.14 -0.27
C LEU A 230 -4.67 -10.92 -1.69
N ARG A 231 -4.01 -9.78 -1.87
CA ARG A 231 -3.31 -9.37 -3.09
C ARG A 231 -1.93 -8.82 -2.71
N ALA A 232 -1.14 -8.43 -3.70
CA ALA A 232 0.18 -7.82 -3.46
C ALA A 232 0.11 -6.56 -2.57
N ASP A 233 -0.99 -5.81 -2.67
CA ASP A 233 -1.27 -4.56 -1.95
C ASP A 233 -2.29 -4.71 -0.80
N ARG A 234 -2.59 -5.95 -0.37
CA ARG A 234 -3.49 -6.26 0.76
C ARG A 234 -2.90 -7.30 1.69
N GLN A 235 -3.00 -7.02 3.00
CA GLN A 235 -2.66 -7.93 4.09
C GLN A 235 -3.86 -8.02 5.05
N PRO A 236 -4.09 -9.16 5.71
CA PRO A 236 -5.23 -9.33 6.62
C PRO A 236 -5.08 -8.49 7.89
N GLU A 237 -3.88 -8.08 8.19
CA GLU A 237 -3.53 -7.16 9.27
C GLU A 237 -2.55 -6.09 8.75
N PHE A 238 -2.84 -4.84 9.04
CA PHE A 238 -2.06 -3.69 8.56
C PHE A 238 -2.11 -2.54 9.57
N THR A 239 -1.36 -1.49 9.31
CA THR A 239 -1.33 -0.31 10.18
C THR A 239 -1.84 0.92 9.44
N GLN A 240 -2.74 1.67 10.07
CA GLN A 240 -3.16 2.99 9.62
C GLN A 240 -2.57 4.08 10.51
N ILE A 241 -2.18 5.20 9.93
CA ILE A 241 -2.10 6.48 10.60
C ILE A 241 -3.54 7.00 10.55
N ASP A 242 -4.25 6.83 11.65
CA ASP A 242 -5.68 7.14 11.74
C ASP A 242 -5.89 8.44 12.50
N MET A 243 -6.69 9.35 11.96
CA MET A 243 -6.91 10.67 12.53
C MET A 243 -8.36 11.10 12.46
N GLU A 244 -8.77 11.97 13.39
CA GLU A 244 -10.10 12.61 13.42
C GLU A 244 -9.98 14.01 14.03
N LEU A 245 -10.76 14.98 13.49
CA LEU A 245 -10.78 16.37 13.95
C LEU A 245 -12.21 16.86 14.13
N SER A 246 -12.44 17.70 15.16
CA SER A 246 -13.70 18.41 15.40
C SER A 246 -13.64 19.84 14.91
N PHE A 247 -14.82 20.43 14.67
CA PHE A 247 -15.02 21.83 14.29
C PHE A 247 -14.30 22.25 13.00
N VAL A 248 -14.29 21.35 12.01
CA VAL A 248 -13.64 21.51 10.69
C VAL A 248 -14.61 21.14 9.57
N ASP A 249 -14.30 21.56 8.34
CA ASP A 249 -14.89 21.01 7.12
C ASP A 249 -13.81 20.31 6.28
N VAL A 250 -14.13 19.90 5.07
CA VAL A 250 -13.26 19.10 4.18
C VAL A 250 -11.91 19.77 3.96
N ASP A 251 -11.89 21.07 3.67
CA ASP A 251 -10.68 21.78 3.28
C ASP A 251 -9.60 21.75 4.36
N GLU A 252 -9.95 21.94 5.64
CA GLU A 252 -8.98 21.88 6.74
C GLU A 252 -8.39 20.48 6.91
N ILE A 253 -9.18 19.44 6.63
CA ILE A 253 -8.68 18.07 6.69
C ILE A 253 -7.69 17.81 5.55
N LEU A 254 -8.00 18.28 4.34
CA LEU A 254 -7.09 18.13 3.20
C LEU A 254 -5.78 18.88 3.46
N GLU A 255 -5.83 20.13 3.96
CA GLU A 255 -4.66 20.95 4.25
C GLU A 255 -3.74 20.31 5.28
N ILE A 256 -4.28 19.78 6.38
CA ILE A 256 -3.48 19.13 7.42
C ILE A 256 -2.76 17.88 6.86
N ASN A 257 -3.43 17.12 5.99
CA ASN A 257 -2.82 15.95 5.36
C ASN A 257 -1.78 16.33 4.30
N GLU A 258 -2.01 17.36 3.49
CA GLU A 258 -0.99 17.88 2.58
C GLU A 258 0.26 18.32 3.33
N GLY A 259 0.09 19.04 4.44
CA GLY A 259 1.20 19.44 5.32
C GLY A 259 1.99 18.25 5.85
N PHE A 260 1.27 17.17 6.25
CA PHE A 260 1.91 15.93 6.69
C PHE A 260 2.77 15.30 5.59
N PHE A 261 2.23 15.11 4.39
CA PHE A 261 2.97 14.49 3.29
C PHE A 261 4.15 15.36 2.82
N LYS A 262 4.01 16.69 2.80
CA LYS A 262 5.12 17.60 2.48
C LYS A 262 6.28 17.46 3.48
N LYS A 263 6.00 17.49 4.80
CA LYS A 263 6.99 17.26 5.85
C LYS A 263 7.61 15.87 5.72
N LEU A 264 6.79 14.84 5.51
CA LEU A 264 7.24 13.46 5.39
C LEU A 264 8.24 13.28 4.23
N PHE A 265 7.88 13.72 3.04
CA PHE A 265 8.73 13.57 1.86
C PHE A 265 10.00 14.41 1.95
N LYS A 266 9.92 15.59 2.54
CA LYS A 266 11.09 16.43 2.78
C LYS A 266 12.07 15.80 3.78
N GLU A 267 11.60 15.33 4.93
CA GLU A 267 12.48 14.79 5.98
C GLU A 267 13.04 13.40 5.66
N VAL A 268 12.27 12.57 4.93
CA VAL A 268 12.66 11.18 4.70
C VAL A 268 13.39 10.98 3.38
N LEU A 269 12.92 11.64 2.31
CA LEU A 269 13.47 11.51 0.94
C LEU A 269 14.23 12.75 0.45
N ASN A 270 14.16 13.87 1.18
CA ASN A 270 14.64 15.18 0.77
C ASN A 270 14.00 15.66 -0.56
N ILE A 271 12.72 15.37 -0.75
CA ILE A 271 11.93 15.78 -1.91
C ILE A 271 10.96 16.88 -1.47
N ASP A 272 10.92 17.97 -2.21
CA ASP A 272 9.92 19.02 -2.07
C ASP A 272 8.71 18.65 -2.96
N LEU A 273 7.52 18.53 -2.37
CA LEU A 273 6.27 18.29 -3.08
C LEU A 273 5.65 19.61 -3.56
N GLU A 274 4.66 19.52 -4.44
CA GLU A 274 3.87 20.66 -4.91
C GLU A 274 3.19 21.38 -3.73
N GLU A 275 2.97 22.69 -3.88
CA GLU A 275 2.38 23.53 -2.83
C GLU A 275 0.97 23.08 -2.48
N HIS A 276 0.17 22.75 -3.49
CA HIS A 276 -1.15 22.15 -3.34
C HIS A 276 -1.29 20.92 -4.23
N PHE A 277 -1.94 19.89 -3.70
CA PHE A 277 -2.22 18.70 -4.49
C PHE A 277 -3.44 18.95 -5.38
N GLN A 278 -3.39 18.46 -6.60
CA GLN A 278 -4.51 18.56 -7.53
C GLN A 278 -5.76 17.91 -6.91
N ARG A 279 -6.94 18.51 -7.14
CA ARG A 279 -8.25 17.94 -6.80
C ARG A 279 -9.00 17.56 -8.07
N MET A 280 -9.66 16.43 -8.04
CA MET A 280 -10.46 15.89 -9.14
C MET A 280 -11.74 15.27 -8.56
N THR A 281 -12.88 15.49 -9.18
CA THR A 281 -14.10 14.81 -8.76
C THR A 281 -14.05 13.32 -9.13
N TYR A 282 -14.74 12.49 -8.37
CA TYR A 282 -14.90 11.06 -8.70
C TYR A 282 -15.39 10.86 -10.14
N LYS A 283 -16.37 11.66 -10.56
CA LYS A 283 -16.91 11.61 -11.91
C LYS A 283 -15.84 11.88 -12.97
N GLU A 284 -15.05 12.94 -12.81
CA GLU A 284 -13.94 13.26 -13.73
C GLU A 284 -12.88 12.18 -13.77
N ALA A 285 -12.54 11.59 -12.60
CA ALA A 285 -11.58 10.50 -12.49
C ALA A 285 -12.06 9.26 -13.27
N MET A 286 -13.31 8.86 -13.07
CA MET A 286 -13.90 7.73 -13.77
C MET A 286 -14.04 7.99 -15.27
N GLU A 287 -14.56 9.15 -15.68
CA GLU A 287 -14.76 9.46 -17.10
C GLU A 287 -13.43 9.61 -17.87
N SER A 288 -12.39 10.19 -17.25
CA SER A 288 -11.13 10.49 -17.91
C SER A 288 -10.10 9.37 -17.82
N TYR A 289 -10.18 8.53 -16.77
CA TYR A 289 -9.13 7.54 -16.47
C TYR A 289 -9.67 6.12 -16.20
N GLY A 290 -10.98 5.97 -16.04
CA GLY A 290 -11.63 4.69 -15.75
C GLY A 290 -11.27 4.12 -14.36
N SER A 291 -10.92 4.98 -13.42
CA SER A 291 -10.50 4.60 -12.07
C SER A 291 -10.74 5.75 -11.08
N ASP A 292 -11.11 5.40 -9.86
CA ASP A 292 -11.18 6.27 -8.68
C ASP A 292 -9.79 6.64 -8.09
N LYS A 293 -8.73 6.03 -8.61
CA LYS A 293 -7.32 6.24 -8.23
C LYS A 293 -6.43 6.31 -9.46
N PRO A 294 -6.61 7.33 -10.32
CA PRO A 294 -5.87 7.40 -11.57
C PRO A 294 -4.39 7.71 -11.37
N ASP A 295 -3.54 7.08 -12.16
CA ASP A 295 -2.15 7.51 -12.31
C ASP A 295 -2.08 8.69 -13.27
N ILE A 296 -1.83 9.88 -12.73
CA ILE A 296 -1.77 11.15 -13.50
C ILE A 296 -0.35 11.54 -13.92
N ARG A 297 0.63 10.66 -13.77
CA ARG A 297 2.03 10.91 -14.17
C ARG A 297 2.21 10.99 -15.68
N PHE A 298 1.28 10.45 -16.44
CA PHE A 298 1.31 10.46 -17.90
C PHE A 298 -0.08 10.76 -18.45
N ASP A 299 -0.13 11.34 -19.62
CA ASP A 299 -1.38 11.57 -20.36
C ASP A 299 -1.93 10.24 -20.92
N MET A 300 -2.94 10.21 -21.69
CA MET A 300 -3.71 9.10 -22.26
C MET A 300 -5.11 9.02 -21.62
N LYS A 301 -5.83 10.14 -21.66
CA LYS A 301 -7.21 10.19 -21.14
C LYS A 301 -8.17 9.40 -22.03
N ILE A 302 -9.18 8.83 -21.39
CA ILE A 302 -10.32 8.23 -22.06
C ILE A 302 -11.14 9.35 -22.69
N GLN A 303 -11.52 9.19 -23.97
CA GLN A 303 -12.34 10.16 -24.69
C GLN A 303 -13.59 9.48 -25.24
N ASP A 304 -14.73 10.13 -25.07
CA ASP A 304 -16.02 9.65 -25.57
C ASP A 304 -16.17 10.01 -27.05
N ILE A 305 -16.51 9.02 -27.87
CA ILE A 305 -16.78 9.16 -29.31
C ILE A 305 -18.17 8.65 -29.68
N SER A 306 -19.04 8.39 -28.71
CA SER A 306 -20.37 7.79 -28.91
C SER A 306 -21.23 8.64 -29.86
N ASP A 307 -21.16 9.97 -29.76
CA ASP A 307 -21.89 10.89 -30.62
C ASP A 307 -21.49 10.80 -32.10
N LEU A 308 -20.22 10.47 -32.39
CA LEU A 308 -19.68 10.34 -33.74
C LEU A 308 -20.08 9.01 -34.41
N VAL A 309 -20.31 7.95 -33.62
CA VAL A 309 -20.50 6.59 -34.13
C VAL A 309 -21.91 6.04 -33.94
N LYS A 310 -22.82 6.81 -33.36
CA LYS A 310 -24.22 6.38 -33.08
C LYS A 310 -25.02 5.95 -34.29
N ASN A 311 -24.67 6.42 -35.49
CA ASN A 311 -25.36 6.14 -36.75
C ASN A 311 -24.46 5.40 -37.77
N CYS A 312 -23.27 4.93 -37.38
CA CYS A 312 -22.35 4.25 -38.26
C CYS A 312 -22.82 2.83 -38.63
N GLY A 313 -22.22 2.23 -39.67
CA GLY A 313 -22.56 0.89 -40.11
C GLY A 313 -21.97 -0.25 -39.25
N PHE A 314 -21.21 0.05 -38.21
CA PHE A 314 -20.62 -0.95 -37.33
C PHE A 314 -21.53 -1.28 -36.15
N SER A 315 -22.26 -2.39 -36.26
CA SER A 315 -23.32 -2.81 -35.33
C SER A 315 -22.82 -2.96 -33.87
N VAL A 316 -21.54 -3.24 -33.65
CA VAL A 316 -20.97 -3.33 -32.28
C VAL A 316 -21.07 -1.98 -31.56
N PHE A 317 -20.81 -0.88 -32.29
CA PHE A 317 -20.87 0.48 -31.71
C PHE A 317 -22.31 0.92 -31.51
N THR A 318 -23.14 0.78 -32.57
CA THR A 318 -24.54 1.22 -32.50
C THR A 318 -25.34 0.46 -31.43
N SER A 319 -25.17 -0.89 -31.37
CA SER A 319 -25.86 -1.70 -30.36
C SER A 319 -25.40 -1.38 -28.92
N ALA A 320 -24.14 -1.04 -28.69
CA ALA A 320 -23.69 -0.62 -27.36
C ALA A 320 -24.41 0.66 -26.92
N ILE A 321 -24.52 1.65 -27.82
CA ILE A 321 -25.19 2.93 -27.54
C ILE A 321 -26.70 2.74 -27.37
N GLU A 322 -27.33 1.96 -28.23
CA GLU A 322 -28.78 1.65 -28.15
C GLU A 322 -29.17 0.98 -26.83
N ASN A 323 -28.25 0.20 -26.24
CA ASN A 323 -28.45 -0.44 -24.94
C ASN A 323 -28.00 0.44 -23.76
N GLY A 324 -27.80 1.74 -23.95
CA GLY A 324 -27.46 2.68 -22.88
C GLY A 324 -25.98 2.67 -22.45
N GLY A 325 -25.12 2.00 -23.20
CA GLY A 325 -23.67 2.01 -23.02
C GLY A 325 -22.99 3.17 -23.77
N SER A 326 -21.66 3.08 -23.91
CA SER A 326 -20.86 4.07 -24.63
C SER A 326 -19.80 3.44 -25.53
N VAL A 327 -19.24 4.26 -26.40
CA VAL A 327 -18.08 3.95 -27.22
C VAL A 327 -17.00 4.96 -26.87
N ARG A 328 -15.91 4.51 -26.24
CA ARG A 328 -14.83 5.39 -25.80
C ARG A 328 -13.48 4.84 -26.26
N ALA A 329 -12.50 5.72 -26.30
CA ALA A 329 -11.17 5.43 -26.82
C ALA A 329 -10.06 6.00 -25.95
N ILE A 330 -8.88 5.38 -26.05
CA ILE A 330 -7.59 5.94 -25.63
C ILE A 330 -6.65 5.98 -26.83
N VAL A 331 -5.72 6.94 -26.83
CA VAL A 331 -4.70 7.10 -27.87
C VAL A 331 -3.32 6.83 -27.28
N ALA A 332 -2.66 5.79 -27.74
CA ALA A 332 -1.26 5.51 -27.43
C ALA A 332 -0.38 6.22 -28.47
N LYS A 333 0.23 7.33 -28.07
CA LYS A 333 1.08 8.16 -28.92
C LYS A 333 2.36 7.43 -29.33
N ASN A 334 2.74 7.54 -30.62
CA ASN A 334 3.94 6.93 -31.21
C ASN A 334 4.07 5.40 -30.98
N ALA A 335 2.96 4.70 -30.77
CA ALA A 335 2.92 3.30 -30.34
C ALA A 335 2.84 2.28 -31.50
N SER A 336 2.66 2.72 -32.74
CA SER A 336 2.40 1.82 -33.88
C SER A 336 3.55 0.87 -34.18
N SER A 337 4.80 1.21 -33.84
CA SER A 337 5.96 0.33 -33.99
C SER A 337 6.03 -0.76 -32.92
N VAL A 338 5.56 -0.47 -31.70
CA VAL A 338 5.55 -1.39 -30.55
C VAL A 338 4.33 -2.31 -30.60
N TYR A 339 3.16 -1.75 -30.91
CA TYR A 339 1.91 -2.48 -30.97
C TYR A 339 1.61 -2.97 -32.39
N THR A 340 2.28 -4.06 -32.76
CA THR A 340 1.95 -4.83 -33.99
C THR A 340 0.57 -5.48 -33.81
N ARG A 341 0.00 -6.02 -34.90
CA ARG A 341 -1.28 -6.76 -34.88
C ARG A 341 -1.29 -7.84 -33.79
N LYS A 342 -0.21 -8.65 -33.70
CA LYS A 342 -0.06 -9.70 -32.68
C LYS A 342 -0.10 -9.16 -31.26
N GLU A 343 0.49 -7.99 -31.02
CA GLU A 343 0.48 -7.37 -29.70
C GLU A 343 -0.90 -6.77 -29.36
N ILE A 344 -1.61 -6.23 -30.35
CA ILE A 344 -3.00 -5.77 -30.18
C ILE A 344 -3.94 -6.96 -29.91
N ASP A 345 -3.71 -8.11 -30.54
CA ASP A 345 -4.47 -9.33 -30.26
C ASP A 345 -4.30 -9.74 -28.76
N LYS A 346 -3.10 -9.59 -28.16
CA LYS A 346 -2.90 -9.82 -26.72
C LYS A 346 -3.66 -8.80 -25.86
N LEU A 347 -3.69 -7.52 -26.25
CA LEU A 347 -4.50 -6.52 -25.55
C LEU A 347 -5.99 -6.83 -25.65
N THR A 348 -6.43 -7.41 -26.77
CA THR A 348 -7.83 -7.85 -26.94
C THR A 348 -8.18 -8.97 -25.95
N GLU A 349 -7.31 -9.98 -25.81
CA GLU A 349 -7.53 -11.04 -24.80
C GLU A 349 -7.48 -10.48 -23.37
N TYR A 350 -6.59 -9.54 -23.08
CA TYR A 350 -6.55 -8.86 -21.80
C TYR A 350 -7.86 -8.09 -21.52
N ALA A 351 -8.36 -7.34 -22.49
CA ALA A 351 -9.64 -6.62 -22.40
C ALA A 351 -10.82 -7.57 -22.14
N LYS A 352 -10.86 -8.73 -22.83
CA LYS A 352 -11.87 -9.76 -22.58
C LYS A 352 -11.79 -10.33 -21.16
N GLY A 353 -10.59 -10.50 -20.62
CA GLY A 353 -10.37 -10.94 -19.25
C GLY A 353 -10.94 -9.96 -18.20
N ILE A 354 -11.11 -8.69 -18.55
CA ILE A 354 -11.74 -7.66 -17.69
C ILE A 354 -13.28 -7.68 -17.84
N GLY A 355 -13.81 -8.21 -18.94
CA GLY A 355 -15.24 -8.31 -19.21
C GLY A 355 -15.71 -7.64 -20.51
N ALA A 356 -14.81 -6.99 -21.27
CA ALA A 356 -15.19 -6.44 -22.57
C ALA A 356 -15.43 -7.55 -23.60
N LYS A 357 -16.41 -7.36 -24.47
CA LYS A 357 -16.73 -8.32 -25.56
C LYS A 357 -15.64 -8.37 -26.64
N GLY A 358 -14.85 -7.31 -26.76
CA GLY A 358 -13.77 -7.19 -27.74
C GLY A 358 -13.08 -5.84 -27.66
N LEU A 359 -12.07 -5.66 -28.52
CA LEU A 359 -11.30 -4.43 -28.64
C LEU A 359 -11.25 -4.02 -30.11
N ALA A 360 -11.85 -2.89 -30.44
CA ALA A 360 -11.66 -2.26 -31.73
C ALA A 360 -10.41 -1.37 -31.70
N TYR A 361 -9.72 -1.24 -32.84
CA TYR A 361 -8.48 -0.46 -32.84
C TYR A 361 -8.23 0.21 -34.19
N VAL A 362 -7.42 1.26 -34.17
CA VAL A 362 -6.76 1.85 -35.34
C VAL A 362 -5.26 1.81 -35.10
N ARG A 363 -4.51 1.28 -36.06
CA ARG A 363 -3.06 1.33 -36.08
C ARG A 363 -2.61 2.23 -37.22
N TRP A 364 -1.94 3.33 -36.91
CA TRP A 364 -1.54 4.33 -37.90
C TRP A 364 -0.02 4.26 -38.18
N VAL A 365 0.39 3.48 -39.17
CA VAL A 365 1.81 3.41 -39.62
C VAL A 365 2.06 4.47 -40.67
N ASP A 366 1.68 4.20 -41.91
CA ASP A 366 1.73 5.17 -43.02
C ASP A 366 0.33 5.75 -43.29
N GLU A 367 -0.66 4.89 -43.28
CA GLU A 367 -2.07 5.24 -43.31
C GLU A 367 -2.80 4.60 -42.13
N PRO A 368 -3.93 5.19 -41.67
CA PRO A 368 -4.70 4.64 -40.56
C PRO A 368 -5.40 3.34 -41.02
N ASN A 369 -5.11 2.26 -40.29
CA ASN A 369 -5.72 0.96 -40.52
C ASN A 369 -6.66 0.62 -39.33
N ALA A 370 -7.95 0.91 -39.52
CA ALA A 370 -9.00 0.61 -38.56
C ALA A 370 -9.52 -0.84 -38.74
N SER A 371 -9.64 -1.57 -37.60
CA SER A 371 -10.23 -2.93 -37.60
C SER A 371 -11.69 -2.97 -38.07
N PHE A 372 -12.36 -1.85 -38.06
CA PHE A 372 -13.77 -1.65 -38.45
C PHE A 372 -13.95 -0.77 -39.71
N LYS A 373 -12.88 -0.50 -40.47
CA LYS A 373 -12.89 0.38 -41.66
C LYS A 373 -13.99 0.04 -42.67
N LYS A 374 -14.33 -1.23 -42.84
CA LYS A 374 -15.33 -1.70 -43.82
C LYS A 374 -16.77 -1.25 -43.52
N PHE A 375 -17.02 -0.78 -42.30
CA PHE A 375 -18.35 -0.44 -41.81
C PHE A 375 -18.56 1.07 -41.63
N MET A 376 -17.58 1.90 -41.98
CA MET A 376 -17.61 3.34 -41.79
C MET A 376 -17.14 4.09 -43.05
N SER A 377 -17.67 5.28 -43.23
CA SER A 377 -17.21 6.20 -44.28
C SER A 377 -15.87 6.85 -43.91
N GLU A 378 -15.17 7.41 -44.91
CA GLU A 378 -13.91 8.14 -44.67
C GLU A 378 -14.14 9.41 -43.79
N GLU A 379 -15.32 10.05 -43.93
CA GLU A 379 -15.71 11.23 -43.14
C GLU A 379 -15.90 10.86 -41.66
N GLU A 380 -16.59 9.73 -41.38
CA GLU A 380 -16.79 9.22 -40.02
C GLU A 380 -15.45 8.85 -39.35
N LEU A 381 -14.57 8.17 -40.09
CA LEU A 381 -13.22 7.83 -39.60
C LEU A 381 -12.39 9.09 -39.30
N SER A 382 -12.44 10.08 -40.23
CA SER A 382 -11.74 11.34 -40.09
C SER A 382 -12.19 12.12 -38.86
N ALA A 383 -13.50 12.17 -38.63
CA ALA A 383 -14.07 12.81 -37.42
C ALA A 383 -13.59 12.16 -36.11
N ILE A 384 -13.44 10.83 -36.08
CA ILE A 384 -12.87 10.11 -34.93
C ILE A 384 -11.41 10.52 -34.71
N TYR A 385 -10.59 10.51 -35.77
CA TYR A 385 -9.16 10.86 -35.66
C TYR A 385 -8.97 12.30 -35.20
N GLU A 386 -9.75 13.22 -35.71
CA GLU A 386 -9.73 14.63 -35.31
C GLU A 386 -10.15 14.81 -33.86
N ARG A 387 -11.27 14.20 -33.41
CA ARG A 387 -11.75 14.24 -32.02
C ARG A 387 -10.70 13.74 -31.05
N LEU A 388 -10.01 12.65 -31.41
CA LEU A 388 -9.01 12.00 -30.59
C LEU A 388 -7.62 12.66 -30.71
N GLY A 389 -7.43 13.60 -31.62
CA GLY A 389 -6.11 14.20 -31.91
C GLY A 389 -5.09 13.14 -32.32
N ALA A 390 -5.52 12.11 -33.04
CA ALA A 390 -4.65 11.01 -33.45
C ALA A 390 -3.91 11.34 -34.73
N GLU A 391 -2.67 10.87 -34.83
CA GLU A 391 -1.79 11.15 -35.97
C GLU A 391 -0.92 9.94 -36.32
N LYS A 392 -0.16 10.07 -37.41
CA LYS A 392 0.76 9.03 -37.85
C LYS A 392 1.73 8.62 -36.75
N GLY A 393 1.83 7.33 -36.51
CA GLY A 393 2.61 6.73 -35.43
C GLY A 393 1.76 6.23 -34.26
N ASP A 394 0.50 6.66 -34.15
CA ASP A 394 -0.37 6.36 -33.01
C ASP A 394 -1.08 5.00 -33.14
N VAL A 395 -1.54 4.52 -31.98
CA VAL A 395 -2.50 3.41 -31.88
C VAL A 395 -3.70 3.88 -31.05
N ILE A 396 -4.90 3.75 -31.62
CA ILE A 396 -6.16 4.02 -30.94
C ILE A 396 -6.74 2.69 -30.49
N LEU A 397 -7.14 2.59 -29.22
CA LEU A 397 -7.85 1.44 -28.66
C LEU A 397 -9.26 1.88 -28.26
N ILE A 398 -10.27 1.15 -28.73
CA ILE A 398 -11.68 1.52 -28.60
C ILE A 398 -12.45 0.37 -27.98
N VAL A 399 -13.24 0.68 -26.95
CA VAL A 399 -14.16 -0.28 -26.31
C VAL A 399 -15.58 0.24 -26.42
N ALA A 400 -16.51 -0.67 -26.72
CA ALA A 400 -17.95 -0.41 -26.83
C ALA A 400 -18.71 -1.46 -26.01
N ASP A 401 -19.32 -1.03 -24.91
CA ASP A 401 -20.10 -1.89 -24.02
C ASP A 401 -20.89 -1.01 -22.99
N LYS A 402 -21.39 -1.61 -21.89
CA LYS A 402 -21.89 -0.85 -20.71
C LYS A 402 -20.81 0.11 -20.20
N ASN A 403 -21.21 1.27 -19.71
CA ASN A 403 -20.28 2.32 -19.25
C ASN A 403 -19.24 1.81 -18.25
N SER A 404 -19.65 1.01 -17.26
CA SER A 404 -18.75 0.44 -16.26
C SER A 404 -17.66 -0.42 -16.90
N THR A 405 -18.04 -1.32 -17.81
CA THR A 405 -17.11 -2.19 -18.55
C THR A 405 -16.16 -1.39 -19.45
N VAL A 406 -16.66 -0.35 -20.14
CA VAL A 406 -15.85 0.51 -21.02
C VAL A 406 -14.77 1.22 -20.20
N LEU A 407 -15.17 1.86 -19.09
CA LEU A 407 -14.28 2.64 -18.25
C LEU A 407 -13.23 1.76 -17.56
N SER A 408 -13.65 0.66 -16.93
CA SER A 408 -12.71 -0.26 -16.27
C SER A 408 -11.71 -0.88 -17.25
N THR A 409 -12.16 -1.27 -18.45
CA THR A 409 -11.30 -1.86 -19.47
C THR A 409 -10.29 -0.86 -20.02
N LEU A 410 -10.72 0.34 -20.41
CA LEU A 410 -9.81 1.38 -20.92
C LEU A 410 -8.85 1.89 -19.85
N GLY A 411 -9.30 2.02 -18.60
CA GLY A 411 -8.46 2.38 -17.47
C GLY A 411 -7.34 1.37 -17.24
N ALA A 412 -7.64 0.08 -17.29
CA ALA A 412 -6.64 -0.98 -17.17
C ALA A 412 -5.70 -1.03 -18.40
N LEU A 413 -6.23 -0.93 -19.62
CA LEU A 413 -5.43 -0.88 -20.85
C LEU A 413 -4.46 0.30 -20.85
N ARG A 414 -4.89 1.46 -20.38
CA ARG A 414 -4.07 2.65 -20.23
C ARG A 414 -2.77 2.36 -19.44
N LEU A 415 -2.87 1.68 -18.31
CA LEU A 415 -1.71 1.35 -17.46
C LEU A 415 -0.79 0.33 -18.12
N VAL A 416 -1.34 -0.72 -18.71
CA VAL A 416 -0.56 -1.76 -19.42
C VAL A 416 0.19 -1.16 -20.60
N VAL A 417 -0.48 -0.29 -21.37
CA VAL A 417 0.11 0.38 -22.53
C VAL A 417 1.22 1.33 -22.09
N ALA A 418 0.98 2.17 -21.09
CA ALA A 418 1.96 3.13 -20.61
C ALA A 418 3.22 2.44 -20.05
N LYS A 419 3.06 1.36 -19.28
CA LYS A 419 4.17 0.56 -18.75
C LYS A 419 5.01 -0.03 -19.89
N ARG A 420 4.38 -0.58 -20.93
CA ARG A 420 5.09 -1.17 -22.07
C ARG A 420 5.82 -0.15 -22.94
N LEU A 421 5.28 1.05 -23.05
CA LEU A 421 5.91 2.16 -23.77
C LEU A 421 6.98 2.88 -22.96
N ASP A 422 7.14 2.54 -21.69
CA ASP A 422 8.08 3.18 -20.75
C ASP A 422 7.90 4.71 -20.66
N ILE A 423 6.65 5.16 -20.67
CA ILE A 423 6.29 6.58 -20.65
C ILE A 423 5.92 7.10 -19.26
N ILE A 424 5.97 6.25 -18.24
CA ILE A 424 5.63 6.62 -16.86
C ILE A 424 6.86 7.21 -16.18
N PRO A 425 6.91 8.52 -15.90
CA PRO A 425 8.08 9.14 -15.27
C PRO A 425 8.21 8.70 -13.80
N ASP A 426 9.45 8.64 -13.32
CA ASP A 426 9.77 8.30 -11.94
C ASP A 426 9.64 9.52 -11.01
N VAL A 427 8.41 9.96 -10.80
CA VAL A 427 8.05 11.09 -9.95
C VAL A 427 6.89 10.72 -9.02
N PHE A 428 6.70 11.49 -7.97
CA PHE A 428 5.57 11.37 -7.05
C PHE A 428 4.50 12.41 -7.41
N LYS A 429 3.30 11.95 -7.79
CA LYS A 429 2.15 12.79 -8.11
C LYS A 429 0.98 12.43 -7.23
N PHE A 430 0.64 13.35 -6.34
CA PHE A 430 -0.52 13.26 -5.45
C PHE A 430 -1.77 13.79 -6.16
N LEU A 431 -2.91 13.19 -5.82
CA LEU A 431 -4.21 13.61 -6.33
C LEU A 431 -5.29 13.35 -5.27
N TRP A 432 -6.07 14.37 -4.96
CA TRP A 432 -7.30 14.23 -4.22
C TRP A 432 -8.45 13.83 -5.14
N ILE A 433 -9.15 12.77 -4.80
CA ILE A 433 -10.45 12.45 -5.38
C ILE A 433 -11.50 12.89 -4.38
N VAL A 434 -12.44 13.69 -4.85
CA VAL A 434 -13.52 14.28 -4.05
C VAL A 434 -14.87 14.04 -4.70
N ASP A 435 -15.95 14.39 -4.02
CA ASP A 435 -17.32 14.33 -4.57
C ASP A 435 -17.73 12.91 -5.02
N PHE A 436 -17.45 11.94 -4.15
CA PHE A 436 -17.90 10.57 -4.36
C PHE A 436 -19.42 10.46 -4.36
N PRO A 437 -20.02 9.56 -5.17
CA PRO A 437 -21.41 9.15 -4.95
C PRO A 437 -21.56 8.64 -3.51
N PHE A 438 -22.66 8.97 -2.88
CA PHE A 438 -22.94 8.43 -1.55
C PHE A 438 -23.36 6.96 -1.62
N PHE A 439 -24.17 6.63 -2.63
CA PHE A 439 -24.69 5.29 -2.86
C PHE A 439 -24.13 4.68 -4.13
N GLU A 440 -23.89 3.38 -4.08
CA GLU A 440 -23.63 2.52 -5.23
C GLU A 440 -24.81 1.56 -5.41
N TYR A 441 -25.25 1.38 -6.65
CA TYR A 441 -26.32 0.42 -6.96
C TYR A 441 -25.71 -0.94 -7.26
N ASP A 442 -26.05 -1.93 -6.43
CA ASP A 442 -25.64 -3.31 -6.65
C ASP A 442 -26.63 -4.00 -7.62
N GLU A 443 -26.16 -4.35 -8.81
CA GLU A 443 -26.98 -5.01 -9.83
C GLU A 443 -27.42 -6.43 -9.40
N GLU A 444 -26.67 -7.11 -8.51
CA GLU A 444 -26.97 -8.48 -8.09
C GLU A 444 -28.10 -8.51 -7.04
N SER A 445 -28.00 -7.68 -6.03
CA SER A 445 -29.04 -7.58 -4.98
C SER A 445 -30.21 -6.66 -5.39
N GLY A 446 -30.01 -5.75 -6.36
CA GLY A 446 -30.97 -4.72 -6.74
C GLY A 446 -31.13 -3.63 -5.67
N GLU A 447 -30.10 -3.41 -4.85
CA GLU A 447 -30.16 -2.51 -3.71
C GLU A 447 -29.12 -1.38 -3.80
N TRP A 448 -29.40 -0.27 -3.10
CA TRP A 448 -28.46 0.80 -2.91
C TRP A 448 -27.60 0.52 -1.67
N LEU A 449 -26.29 0.48 -1.84
CA LEU A 449 -25.30 0.30 -0.77
C LEU A 449 -24.58 1.63 -0.53
N ALA A 450 -24.11 1.86 0.69
CA ALA A 450 -23.23 3.00 0.95
C ALA A 450 -21.86 2.73 0.31
N MET A 451 -21.36 3.67 -0.49
CA MET A 451 -20.07 3.51 -1.16
C MET A 451 -18.90 3.54 -0.18
N HIS A 452 -19.02 4.28 0.91
CA HIS A 452 -18.03 4.33 2.00
C HIS A 452 -18.58 3.62 3.24
N HIS A 453 -19.10 4.38 4.19
CA HIS A 453 -19.73 3.85 5.39
C HIS A 453 -20.97 4.66 5.79
N PRO A 454 -21.90 4.12 6.59
CA PRO A 454 -23.18 4.73 6.88
C PRO A 454 -23.12 6.04 7.70
N PHE A 455 -21.95 6.40 8.21
CA PHE A 455 -21.72 7.62 8.99
C PHE A 455 -21.19 8.79 8.14
N THR A 456 -20.99 8.59 6.85
CA THR A 456 -20.51 9.63 5.93
C THR A 456 -21.56 10.73 5.76
N MET A 457 -21.14 12.00 5.84
CA MET A 457 -22.03 13.14 5.63
C MET A 457 -22.31 13.33 4.13
N PRO A 458 -23.55 13.38 3.67
CA PRO A 458 -23.88 13.85 2.33
C PRO A 458 -23.67 15.37 2.22
N LYS A 459 -23.45 15.90 1.01
CA LYS A 459 -23.46 17.33 0.77
C LYS A 459 -24.85 17.90 1.05
N GLU A 460 -24.93 19.09 1.66
CA GLU A 460 -26.17 19.71 2.11
C GLU A 460 -27.16 19.92 0.95
N GLU A 461 -26.66 20.31 -0.22
CA GLU A 461 -27.48 20.51 -1.43
C GLU A 461 -28.11 19.20 -1.97
N CYS A 462 -27.58 18.04 -1.56
CA CYS A 462 -28.05 16.72 -1.99
C CYS A 462 -29.11 16.11 -1.03
N LEU A 463 -29.29 16.66 0.16
CA LEU A 463 -30.19 16.09 1.19
C LEU A 463 -31.61 15.88 0.69
N GLN A 464 -32.10 16.75 -0.22
CA GLN A 464 -33.41 16.63 -0.85
C GLN A 464 -33.61 15.39 -1.72
N TYR A 465 -32.51 14.74 -2.13
CA TYR A 465 -32.54 13.56 -3.00
C TYR A 465 -32.52 12.23 -2.24
N LEU A 466 -32.26 12.24 -0.92
CA LEU A 466 -32.17 11.02 -0.11
C LEU A 466 -33.40 10.11 -0.24
N ASP A 467 -34.58 10.69 -0.26
CA ASP A 467 -35.86 9.95 -0.34
C ASP A 467 -36.38 9.81 -1.78
N THR A 468 -35.81 10.53 -2.76
CA THR A 468 -36.38 10.64 -4.11
C THR A 468 -35.49 10.07 -5.21
N ASP A 469 -34.19 10.27 -5.13
CA ASP A 469 -33.20 9.82 -6.14
C ASP A 469 -31.79 9.60 -5.52
N PRO A 470 -31.55 8.43 -4.92
CA PRO A 470 -30.25 8.13 -4.29
C PRO A 470 -29.04 8.31 -5.20
N SER A 471 -29.21 8.17 -6.52
CA SER A 471 -28.14 8.33 -7.50
C SER A 471 -27.54 9.74 -7.57
N LYS A 472 -28.27 10.75 -7.06
CA LYS A 472 -27.85 12.16 -7.03
C LYS A 472 -27.21 12.58 -5.72
N VAL A 473 -27.15 11.69 -4.73
CA VAL A 473 -26.58 12.02 -3.43
C VAL A 473 -25.06 11.92 -3.51
N ILE A 474 -24.39 13.04 -3.25
CA ILE A 474 -22.92 13.15 -3.22
C ILE A 474 -22.45 13.20 -1.78
N ALA A 475 -21.42 12.44 -1.46
CA ALA A 475 -20.80 12.37 -0.16
C ALA A 475 -19.74 13.47 0.04
N LYS A 476 -19.61 13.99 1.26
CA LYS A 476 -18.42 14.73 1.73
C LYS A 476 -17.30 13.74 2.07
N ALA A 477 -16.90 12.95 1.07
CA ALA A 477 -15.83 11.97 1.16
C ALA A 477 -14.67 12.38 0.25
N TYR A 478 -13.46 11.94 0.61
CA TYR A 478 -12.23 12.31 -0.06
C TYR A 478 -11.19 11.21 0.10
N ASP A 479 -10.53 10.87 -1.00
CA ASP A 479 -9.42 9.93 -1.03
C ASP A 479 -8.16 10.62 -1.52
N LEU A 480 -7.01 10.31 -0.91
CA LEU A 480 -5.71 10.73 -1.41
C LEU A 480 -5.05 9.58 -2.15
N THR A 481 -4.69 9.83 -3.39
CA THR A 481 -3.98 8.87 -4.23
C THR A 481 -2.56 9.35 -4.53
N LEU A 482 -1.66 8.41 -4.71
CA LEU A 482 -0.29 8.65 -5.14
C LEU A 482 0.08 7.66 -6.24
N ASN A 483 0.41 8.16 -7.43
CA ASN A 483 0.88 7.33 -8.54
C ASN A 483 -0.07 6.16 -8.89
N GLY A 484 -1.38 6.40 -8.83
CA GLY A 484 -2.38 5.37 -9.13
C GLY A 484 -2.70 4.41 -7.98
N VAL A 485 -2.22 4.70 -6.77
CA VAL A 485 -2.49 3.92 -5.56
C VAL A 485 -3.21 4.79 -4.53
N GLU A 486 -4.33 4.32 -4.01
CA GLU A 486 -5.03 4.94 -2.88
C GLU A 486 -4.19 4.81 -1.61
N LEU A 487 -3.78 5.94 -1.04
CA LEU A 487 -3.04 6.00 0.22
C LEU A 487 -3.96 6.07 1.43
N SER A 488 -5.04 6.81 1.28
CA SER A 488 -5.93 7.13 2.39
C SER A 488 -7.33 7.45 1.90
N SER A 489 -8.30 7.19 2.75
CA SER A 489 -9.70 7.49 2.56
C SER A 489 -10.28 8.15 3.81
N GLY A 490 -11.20 9.07 3.62
CA GLY A 490 -11.84 9.79 4.71
C GLY A 490 -13.15 10.46 4.32
N SER A 491 -13.86 10.97 5.32
CA SER A 491 -15.10 11.74 5.11
C SER A 491 -15.40 12.65 6.29
N MET A 492 -16.29 13.61 6.08
CA MET A 492 -17.04 14.24 7.16
C MET A 492 -18.09 13.27 7.69
N ARG A 493 -18.47 13.42 8.96
CA ARG A 493 -19.41 12.51 9.64
C ARG A 493 -20.78 13.16 9.81
N ILE A 494 -21.83 12.34 9.74
CA ILE A 494 -23.16 12.75 10.17
C ILE A 494 -23.11 12.91 11.69
N THR A 495 -23.56 14.05 12.19
CA THR A 495 -23.65 14.35 13.63
C THR A 495 -25.08 14.60 14.07
N ASP A 496 -26.00 14.79 13.14
CA ASP A 496 -27.42 14.94 13.39
C ASP A 496 -28.11 13.58 13.50
N TYR A 497 -28.78 13.35 14.62
CA TYR A 497 -29.46 12.08 14.91
C TYR A 497 -30.55 11.75 13.89
N GLU A 498 -31.37 12.74 13.50
CA GLU A 498 -32.49 12.50 12.57
C GLU A 498 -31.98 12.18 11.16
N LEU A 499 -30.94 12.89 10.72
CA LEU A 499 -30.27 12.60 9.46
C LEU A 499 -29.65 11.21 9.45
N GLN A 500 -28.97 10.81 10.54
CA GLN A 500 -28.39 9.47 10.65
C GLN A 500 -29.47 8.37 10.57
N GLN A 501 -30.64 8.58 11.19
CA GLN A 501 -31.75 7.63 11.08
C GLN A 501 -32.30 7.53 9.64
N LYS A 502 -32.38 8.66 8.92
CA LYS A 502 -32.75 8.65 7.50
C LYS A 502 -31.74 7.87 6.65
N MET A 503 -30.45 8.04 6.91
CA MET A 503 -29.40 7.32 6.21
C MET A 503 -29.46 5.81 6.42
N PHE A 504 -29.67 5.36 7.66
CA PHE A 504 -29.87 3.94 7.95
C PHE A 504 -31.08 3.34 7.23
N LYS A 505 -32.19 4.08 7.19
CA LYS A 505 -33.40 3.67 6.46
C LYS A 505 -33.16 3.59 4.95
N ALA A 506 -32.42 4.55 4.37
CA ALA A 506 -32.04 4.52 2.95
C ALA A 506 -31.20 3.28 2.60
N LEU A 507 -30.41 2.78 3.58
CA LEU A 507 -29.64 1.53 3.49
C LEU A 507 -30.45 0.30 3.91
N LYS A 508 -31.76 0.44 4.13
CA LYS A 508 -32.70 -0.64 4.53
C LYS A 508 -32.31 -1.40 5.81
N LEU A 509 -31.55 -0.77 6.72
CA LEU A 509 -31.26 -1.34 8.03
C LEU A 509 -32.51 -1.26 8.91
N THR A 510 -32.81 -2.36 9.62
CA THR A 510 -33.89 -2.39 10.60
C THR A 510 -33.50 -1.70 11.91
N ASP A 511 -34.49 -1.25 12.70
CA ASP A 511 -34.20 -0.61 13.99
C ASP A 511 -33.44 -1.57 14.94
N GLU A 512 -33.72 -2.89 14.87
CA GLU A 512 -33.02 -3.90 15.64
C GLU A 512 -31.55 -4.05 15.21
N GLU A 513 -31.29 -4.00 13.91
CA GLU A 513 -29.90 -4.06 13.38
C GLU A 513 -29.12 -2.80 13.74
N ILE A 514 -29.74 -1.62 13.66
CA ILE A 514 -29.13 -0.34 14.04
C ILE A 514 -28.76 -0.38 15.53
N GLU A 515 -29.72 -0.75 16.39
CA GLU A 515 -29.47 -0.84 17.83
C GLU A 515 -28.40 -1.88 18.15
N ALA A 516 -28.49 -3.05 17.50
CA ALA A 516 -27.52 -4.13 17.72
C ALA A 516 -26.10 -3.76 17.30
N LYS A 517 -25.91 -3.04 16.20
CA LYS A 517 -24.57 -2.72 15.66
C LYS A 517 -24.05 -1.37 16.14
N PHE A 518 -24.88 -0.33 16.14
CA PHE A 518 -24.47 1.06 16.27
C PHE A 518 -25.18 1.83 17.40
N GLY A 519 -26.06 1.17 18.17
CA GLY A 519 -26.92 1.81 19.16
C GLY A 519 -26.17 2.72 20.13
N PHE A 520 -25.01 2.31 20.60
CA PHE A 520 -24.19 3.11 21.53
C PHE A 520 -23.59 4.39 20.91
N LEU A 521 -23.29 4.39 19.61
CA LEU A 521 -22.81 5.57 18.89
C LEU A 521 -23.97 6.52 18.59
N VAL A 522 -25.09 5.98 18.11
CA VAL A 522 -26.30 6.73 17.82
C VAL A 522 -26.87 7.38 19.09
N GLU A 523 -26.83 6.68 20.21
CA GLU A 523 -27.20 7.24 21.52
C GLU A 523 -26.28 8.40 21.92
N ALA A 524 -24.97 8.27 21.69
CA ALA A 524 -24.00 9.32 22.02
C ALA A 524 -24.28 10.64 21.26
N TYR A 525 -24.76 10.58 20.01
CA TYR A 525 -25.10 11.80 19.25
C TYR A 525 -26.19 12.65 19.90
N LYS A 526 -27.08 12.08 20.69
CA LYS A 526 -28.12 12.81 21.41
C LYS A 526 -27.57 13.76 22.49
N TYR A 527 -26.32 13.60 22.88
CA TYR A 527 -25.68 14.41 23.91
C TYR A 527 -24.80 15.54 23.36
N GLY A 528 -24.89 15.80 22.06
CA GLY A 528 -24.19 16.89 21.38
C GLY A 528 -22.89 16.43 20.72
N ALA A 529 -22.96 16.21 19.43
CA ALA A 529 -21.82 15.85 18.61
C ALA A 529 -21.29 17.08 17.86
N PRO A 530 -20.02 17.44 17.97
CA PRO A 530 -19.44 18.50 17.14
C PRO A 530 -19.35 18.04 15.69
N PRO A 531 -19.42 18.95 14.69
CA PRO A 531 -19.06 18.59 13.33
C PRO A 531 -17.62 18.08 13.32
N HIS A 532 -17.40 16.92 12.74
CA HIS A 532 -16.07 16.28 12.71
C HIS A 532 -15.89 15.44 11.45
N GLY A 533 -14.65 15.17 11.15
CA GLY A 533 -14.23 14.33 10.04
C GLY A 533 -12.81 13.84 10.24
N GLY A 534 -12.42 12.89 9.43
CA GLY A 534 -11.09 12.29 9.57
C GLY A 534 -10.73 11.39 8.41
N MET A 535 -9.61 10.72 8.57
CA MET A 535 -8.98 9.95 7.51
C MET A 535 -8.15 8.81 8.09
N GLY A 536 -8.10 7.71 7.38
CA GLY A 536 -7.18 6.61 7.66
C GLY A 536 -6.13 6.51 6.56
N ILE A 537 -4.84 6.71 6.89
CA ILE A 537 -3.73 6.64 5.95
C ILE A 537 -3.04 5.28 6.11
N GLY A 538 -2.94 4.50 5.02
CA GLY A 538 -2.28 3.20 5.04
C GLY A 538 -0.76 3.33 5.18
N LEU A 539 -0.21 3.17 6.39
CA LEU A 539 1.24 3.24 6.66
C LEU A 539 2.03 2.27 5.79
N ASP A 540 1.50 1.08 5.58
CA ASP A 540 2.14 0.04 4.75
C ASP A 540 2.25 0.48 3.29
N ARG A 541 1.17 1.04 2.71
CA ARG A 541 1.15 1.55 1.33
C ARG A 541 2.06 2.77 1.15
N VAL A 542 2.03 3.72 2.09
CA VAL A 542 2.96 4.87 2.08
C VAL A 542 4.40 4.38 2.07
N THR A 543 4.73 3.42 2.95
CA THR A 543 6.08 2.86 3.02
C THR A 543 6.45 2.16 1.72
N MET A 544 5.57 1.34 1.17
CA MET A 544 5.77 0.61 -0.09
C MET A 544 6.12 1.57 -1.24
N LEU A 545 5.34 2.63 -1.41
CA LEU A 545 5.56 3.60 -2.49
C LEU A 545 6.83 4.44 -2.27
N MET A 546 7.12 4.87 -1.04
CA MET A 546 8.34 5.63 -0.73
C MET A 546 9.61 4.78 -0.89
N CYS A 547 9.52 3.46 -0.63
CA CYS A 547 10.61 2.50 -0.86
C CYS A 547 10.68 2.00 -2.30
N LYS A 548 9.70 2.34 -3.16
CA LYS A 548 9.54 1.78 -4.52
C LYS A 548 9.51 0.25 -4.51
N ALA A 549 8.89 -0.33 -3.49
CA ALA A 549 8.74 -1.78 -3.34
C ALA A 549 7.50 -2.27 -4.12
N ASP A 550 7.58 -3.49 -4.63
CA ASP A 550 6.52 -4.09 -5.46
C ASP A 550 5.37 -4.69 -4.64
N SER A 551 5.60 -4.95 -3.34
CA SER A 551 4.64 -5.62 -2.48
C SER A 551 4.69 -5.10 -1.04
N LEU A 552 3.55 -5.13 -0.36
CA LEU A 552 3.47 -4.88 1.09
C LEU A 552 4.31 -5.87 1.91
N ARG A 553 4.59 -7.07 1.38
CA ARG A 553 5.46 -8.05 2.02
C ARG A 553 6.91 -7.57 2.17
N ASP A 554 7.34 -6.66 1.30
CA ASP A 554 8.70 -6.09 1.36
C ASP A 554 8.85 -5.00 2.44
N VAL A 555 7.74 -4.44 2.92
CA VAL A 555 7.71 -3.38 3.94
C VAL A 555 7.05 -3.83 5.25
N THR A 556 6.72 -5.11 5.36
CA THR A 556 6.18 -5.75 6.57
C THR A 556 7.18 -6.78 7.09
N ALA A 557 7.47 -6.75 8.40
CA ALA A 557 8.49 -7.63 8.98
C ALA A 557 8.14 -9.12 8.80
N PHE A 558 6.92 -9.50 9.19
CA PHE A 558 6.41 -10.88 9.13
C PHE A 558 5.05 -10.91 8.41
N PRO A 559 5.03 -10.85 7.07
CA PRO A 559 3.80 -10.78 6.30
C PRO A 559 3.13 -12.15 6.15
N LYS A 560 1.84 -12.15 5.81
CA LYS A 560 1.10 -13.32 5.36
C LYS A 560 1.27 -13.50 3.84
N VAL A 561 1.22 -14.74 3.38
CA VAL A 561 1.15 -15.09 1.95
C VAL A 561 -0.31 -15.06 1.45
N GLN A 562 -0.52 -15.30 0.16
CA GLN A 562 -1.82 -15.12 -0.49
C GLN A 562 -2.98 -15.91 0.14
N ASN A 563 -2.71 -17.09 0.73
CA ASN A 563 -3.69 -17.89 1.45
C ASN A 563 -3.86 -17.50 2.93
N ALA A 564 -3.42 -16.31 3.33
CA ALA A 564 -3.46 -15.78 4.69
C ALA A 564 -2.63 -16.55 5.73
N SER A 565 -1.74 -17.46 5.31
CA SER A 565 -0.81 -18.12 6.23
C SER A 565 0.51 -17.36 6.39
N GLU A 566 1.17 -17.56 7.52
CA GLU A 566 2.53 -17.09 7.78
C GLU A 566 3.47 -18.30 7.84
N LEU A 567 4.44 -18.34 6.91
CA LEU A 567 5.23 -19.55 6.65
C LEU A 567 6.30 -19.84 7.72
N MET A 568 6.73 -18.83 8.47
CA MET A 568 7.78 -19.00 9.47
C MET A 568 7.28 -19.72 10.72
N SER A 569 6.11 -19.30 11.24
CA SER A 569 5.47 -19.90 12.41
C SER A 569 4.43 -20.97 12.08
N ALA A 570 4.13 -21.17 10.79
CA ALA A 570 3.06 -22.03 10.30
C ALA A 570 1.67 -21.63 10.83
N CYS A 571 1.44 -20.32 10.98
CA CYS A 571 0.14 -19.77 11.39
C CYS A 571 -0.78 -19.61 10.16
N PRO A 572 -2.13 -19.90 10.26
CA PRO A 572 -2.83 -20.42 11.44
C PRO A 572 -2.54 -21.90 11.71
N ALA A 573 -2.66 -22.29 12.97
CA ALA A 573 -2.41 -23.66 13.43
C ALA A 573 -3.65 -24.24 14.15
N GLU A 574 -3.67 -25.54 14.28
CA GLU A 574 -4.67 -26.23 15.10
C GLU A 574 -4.56 -25.84 16.57
N VAL A 575 -5.67 -25.84 17.26
CA VAL A 575 -5.79 -25.59 18.70
C VAL A 575 -6.18 -26.89 19.39
N ASP A 576 -5.62 -27.15 20.55
CA ASP A 576 -5.91 -28.35 21.34
C ASP A 576 -7.37 -28.39 21.84
N ASP A 577 -7.90 -29.59 22.00
CA ASP A 577 -9.29 -29.82 22.40
C ASP A 577 -9.62 -29.22 23.79
N GLU A 578 -8.67 -29.22 24.72
CA GLU A 578 -8.83 -28.63 26.06
C GLU A 578 -9.08 -27.12 25.99
N SER A 579 -8.33 -26.42 25.12
CA SER A 579 -8.54 -25.00 24.85
C SER A 579 -9.91 -24.72 24.22
N LEU A 580 -10.37 -25.57 23.31
CA LEU A 580 -11.68 -25.44 22.67
C LEU A 580 -12.82 -25.70 23.68
N GLU A 581 -12.67 -26.72 24.56
CA GLU A 581 -13.64 -27.04 25.61
C GLU A 581 -13.78 -25.88 26.60
N VAL A 582 -12.69 -25.28 27.04
CA VAL A 582 -12.69 -24.09 27.91
C VAL A 582 -13.44 -22.90 27.30
N LEU A 583 -13.39 -22.77 25.96
CA LEU A 583 -14.11 -21.73 25.22
C LEU A 583 -15.58 -22.11 24.94
N GLY A 584 -15.98 -23.35 25.17
CA GLY A 584 -17.31 -23.87 24.85
C GLY A 584 -17.60 -23.91 23.35
N ILE A 585 -16.59 -24.12 22.52
CA ILE A 585 -16.69 -24.16 21.04
C ILE A 585 -16.20 -25.52 20.51
N LYS A 586 -16.64 -25.87 19.32
CA LYS A 586 -16.24 -27.10 18.62
C LYS A 586 -15.95 -26.78 17.16
N VAL A 587 -14.88 -27.35 16.64
CA VAL A 587 -14.60 -27.32 15.20
C VAL A 587 -15.56 -28.28 14.50
N VAL A 588 -16.32 -27.76 13.54
CA VAL A 588 -17.16 -28.55 12.65
C VAL A 588 -16.51 -28.52 11.28
N ASN A 589 -16.02 -29.69 10.83
CA ASN A 589 -15.51 -29.79 9.46
C ASN A 589 -16.70 -29.60 8.50
N LYS A 590 -16.57 -28.64 7.57
CA LYS A 590 -17.49 -28.61 6.44
C LYS A 590 -17.15 -29.85 5.61
N GLU A 591 -18.13 -30.77 5.48
CA GLU A 591 -18.02 -31.80 4.46
C GLU A 591 -17.86 -31.12 3.10
N ASP A 592 -16.86 -31.57 2.35
CA ASP A 592 -16.50 -31.05 1.01
C ASP A 592 -17.67 -31.12 0.02
#